data_f45a5c22b614752038bafefb52b7c19d
#
_entry.id   f45a5c22b614752038bafefb52b7c19d
#
_cell.length_a   1.000
_cell.length_b   1.000
_cell.length_c   1.000
_cell.angle_alpha   90.00
_cell.angle_beta   90.00
_cell.angle_gamma   90.00
#
_symmetry.space_group_name_H-M   'P 1'
#
loop_
_entity.id
_entity.type
_entity.pdbx_description
1 polymer ?
#
loop_
_entity_poly.entity_id
_entity_poly.type
_entity_poly.pdbx_seq_one_letter_code
_entity_poly.pdbx_strand_id
1 'polypeptide(L)'
;MNLKKFKYKKVSSTNDIAMQKIRQGYKSGVIISDKQTRGRGQHGKKWVSNKWNLFFSIFFIINKKIQTSTLVISNLRIIKKILSNYIKSKIKIKRPNDITVNKKKICGILNETLFYNNLKFLVIGIGINIVSSPNIGDYPTTNLNEVTNRRVSKTKLLNKIIKAFDIKIKWLL
;
A
#
# COMPACT_ATOMS: atom_id res chain seq x y z
N MET A 1 -12.59 -14.26 1.26
CA MET A 1 -11.59 -14.59 2.29
C MET A 1 -11.58 -13.43 3.27
N ASN A 2 -11.54 -13.65 4.57
CA ASN A 2 -11.56 -12.54 5.54
C ASN A 2 -10.11 -12.30 6.01
N LEU A 3 -9.44 -11.29 5.47
CA LEU A 3 -8.06 -10.98 5.82
C LEU A 3 -7.95 -10.53 7.27
N LYS A 4 -7.20 -11.28 8.11
CA LYS A 4 -6.94 -10.91 9.50
C LYS A 4 -6.20 -9.57 9.57
N LYS A 5 -6.68 -8.65 10.39
CA LYS A 5 -6.10 -7.31 10.55
C LYS A 5 -5.24 -7.24 11.81
N PHE A 6 -3.98 -6.82 11.65
CA PHE A 6 -3.04 -6.56 12.74
C PHE A 6 -2.74 -5.07 12.80
N LYS A 7 -3.09 -4.41 13.90
CA LYS A 7 -2.94 -2.97 14.09
C LYS A 7 -1.80 -2.65 15.05
N TYR A 8 -0.99 -1.66 14.69
CA TYR A 8 0.16 -1.20 15.47
C TYR A 8 0.17 0.32 15.55
N LYS A 9 0.55 0.87 16.70
CA LYS A 9 0.82 2.31 16.85
C LYS A 9 2.09 2.73 16.10
N LYS A 10 3.14 1.90 16.17
CA LYS A 10 4.45 2.18 15.57
C LYS A 10 5.15 0.87 15.19
N VAL A 11 5.77 0.84 14.01
CA VAL A 11 6.58 -0.30 13.51
C VAL A 11 7.83 0.21 12.80
N SER A 12 8.78 -0.67 12.51
CA SER A 12 9.88 -0.34 11.58
C SER A 12 9.35 -0.12 10.17
N SER A 13 8.69 -1.13 9.62
CA SER A 13 8.04 -1.13 8.32
C SER A 13 6.86 -2.11 8.37
N THR A 14 5.73 -1.76 7.76
CA THR A 14 4.58 -2.67 7.68
C THR A 14 4.89 -3.93 6.86
N ASN A 15 5.78 -3.84 5.85
CA ASN A 15 6.24 -5.01 5.10
C ASN A 15 7.09 -5.94 5.97
N ASP A 16 7.97 -5.41 6.84
CA ASP A 16 8.77 -6.25 7.75
C ASP A 16 7.89 -7.02 8.72
N ILE A 17 6.87 -6.36 9.28
CA ILE A 17 5.90 -7.02 10.17
C ILE A 17 5.08 -8.07 9.40
N ALA A 18 4.71 -7.81 8.14
CA ALA A 18 4.06 -8.81 7.29
C ALA A 18 4.93 -10.06 7.11
N MET A 19 6.22 -9.89 6.82
CA MET A 19 7.17 -10.99 6.71
C MET A 19 7.35 -11.76 8.03
N GLN A 20 7.32 -11.06 9.18
CA GLN A 20 7.33 -11.72 10.49
C GLN A 20 6.05 -12.55 10.71
N LYS A 21 4.86 -12.03 10.32
CA LYS A 21 3.60 -12.77 10.42
C LYS A 21 3.59 -14.03 9.55
N ILE A 22 4.17 -13.96 8.35
CA ILE A 22 4.35 -15.13 7.48
C ILE A 22 5.21 -16.19 8.18
N ARG A 23 6.34 -15.82 8.79
CA ARG A 23 7.21 -16.74 9.54
C ARG A 23 6.53 -17.31 10.81
N GLN A 24 5.51 -16.62 11.34
CA GLN A 24 4.65 -17.11 12.43
C GLN A 24 3.51 -18.03 11.93
N GLY A 25 3.50 -18.41 10.65
CA GLY A 25 2.52 -19.34 10.07
C GLY A 25 1.26 -18.71 9.49
N TYR A 26 1.10 -17.37 9.49
CA TYR A 26 -0.05 -16.74 8.87
C TYR A 26 0.06 -16.79 7.35
N LYS A 27 -0.96 -17.36 6.69
CA LYS A 27 -1.01 -17.50 5.22
C LYS A 27 -1.47 -16.22 4.50
N SER A 28 -2.17 -15.32 5.19
CA SER A 28 -2.63 -14.03 4.66
C SER A 28 -3.00 -13.07 5.79
N GLY A 29 -3.01 -11.77 5.48
CA GLY A 29 -3.43 -10.76 6.45
C GLY A 29 -3.13 -9.34 6.00
N VAL A 30 -3.48 -8.40 6.87
CA VAL A 30 -3.23 -6.97 6.69
C VAL A 30 -2.54 -6.40 7.92
N ILE A 31 -1.37 -5.81 7.72
CA ILE A 31 -0.64 -5.05 8.74
C ILE A 31 -0.98 -3.58 8.56
N ILE A 32 -1.40 -2.91 9.63
CA ILE A 32 -1.76 -1.49 9.63
C ILE A 32 -0.94 -0.79 10.70
N SER A 33 -0.33 0.34 10.38
CA SER A 33 0.43 1.13 11.37
C SER A 33 0.10 2.61 11.27
N ASP A 34 0.14 3.30 12.41
CA ASP A 34 0.00 4.75 12.45
C ASP A 34 1.31 5.46 12.11
N LYS A 35 2.46 4.81 12.34
CA LYS A 35 3.80 5.35 12.03
C LYS A 35 4.77 4.24 11.65
N GLN A 36 5.62 4.52 10.65
CA GLN A 36 6.79 3.70 10.33
C GLN A 36 8.07 4.49 10.65
N THR A 37 9.05 3.86 11.30
CA THR A 37 10.35 4.48 11.62
C THR A 37 11.38 4.27 10.52
N ARG A 38 11.24 3.18 9.78
CA ARG A 38 12.11 2.79 8.65
C ARG A 38 11.25 2.36 7.45
N GLY A 39 10.25 3.20 7.09
CA GLY A 39 9.44 2.99 5.91
C GLY A 39 10.31 2.93 4.65
N ARG A 40 10.04 1.96 3.76
CA ARG A 40 10.81 1.74 2.54
C ARG A 40 9.99 2.03 1.28
N GLY A 41 10.67 2.58 0.28
CA GLY A 41 10.26 2.63 -1.11
C GLY A 41 11.12 1.70 -1.96
N GLN A 42 11.02 1.79 -3.29
CA GLN A 42 11.87 1.05 -4.21
C GLN A 42 13.32 1.57 -4.19
N HIS A 43 14.26 0.69 -4.55
CA HIS A 43 15.68 1.02 -4.70
C HIS A 43 16.29 1.70 -3.47
N GLY A 44 15.93 1.22 -2.26
CA GLY A 44 16.48 1.76 -1.01
C GLY A 44 15.95 3.13 -0.59
N LYS A 45 15.06 3.75 -1.37
CA LYS A 45 14.46 5.03 -1.02
C LYS A 45 13.63 4.93 0.25
N LYS A 46 13.67 5.95 1.10
CA LYS A 46 12.84 6.04 2.31
C LYS A 46 11.40 6.43 1.94
N TRP A 47 10.43 5.83 2.62
CA TRP A 47 9.06 6.31 2.67
C TRP A 47 8.86 7.14 3.94
N VAL A 48 8.58 8.43 3.80
CA VAL A 48 8.34 9.33 4.95
C VAL A 48 6.92 9.06 5.48
N SER A 49 6.83 8.72 6.77
CA SER A 49 5.57 8.34 7.43
C SER A 49 5.05 9.47 8.32
N ASN A 50 4.45 10.49 7.69
CA ASN A 50 3.83 11.59 8.42
C ASN A 50 2.55 11.11 9.14
N LYS A 51 2.32 11.65 10.34
CA LYS A 51 1.15 11.32 11.16
C LYS A 51 -0.16 11.51 10.38
N TRP A 52 -1.17 10.68 10.67
CA TRP A 52 -2.50 10.67 10.07
C TRP A 52 -2.59 10.19 8.61
N ASN A 53 -1.49 9.91 7.95
CA ASN A 53 -1.47 9.23 6.66
C ASN A 53 -1.75 7.73 6.80
N LEU A 54 -1.94 7.02 5.71
CA LEU A 54 -2.28 5.60 5.69
C LEU A 54 -1.08 4.76 5.27
N PHE A 55 -0.63 3.87 6.16
CA PHE A 55 0.45 2.91 5.93
C PHE A 55 -0.05 1.52 6.28
N PHE A 56 0.00 0.62 5.34
CA PHE A 56 -0.40 -0.77 5.56
C PHE A 56 0.26 -1.69 4.54
N SER A 57 0.31 -2.99 4.87
CA SER A 57 0.75 -4.03 3.96
C SER A 57 -0.27 -5.15 3.93
N ILE A 58 -0.58 -5.64 2.75
CA ILE A 58 -1.39 -6.84 2.53
C ILE A 58 -0.42 -7.96 2.16
N PHE A 59 -0.57 -9.14 2.76
CA PHE A 59 0.24 -10.30 2.41
C PHE A 59 -0.64 -11.53 2.20
N PHE A 60 -0.25 -12.38 1.26
CA PHE A 60 -0.95 -13.62 0.91
C PHE A 60 -0.05 -14.53 0.05
N ILE A 61 -0.42 -15.81 -0.02
CA ILE A 61 0.23 -16.78 -0.89
C ILE A 61 -0.13 -16.50 -2.34
N ILE A 62 0.84 -16.70 -3.23
CA ILE A 62 0.63 -16.66 -4.69
C ILE A 62 1.24 -17.91 -5.33
N ASN A 63 0.77 -18.25 -6.53
CA ASN A 63 1.39 -19.29 -7.33
C ASN A 63 2.86 -18.96 -7.61
N LYS A 64 3.76 -19.95 -7.46
CA LYS A 64 5.20 -19.77 -7.65
C LYS A 64 5.58 -19.25 -9.04
N LYS A 65 4.79 -19.60 -10.07
CA LYS A 65 5.01 -19.19 -11.47
C LYS A 65 4.68 -17.71 -11.73
N ILE A 66 3.92 -17.05 -10.85
CA ILE A 66 3.55 -15.64 -11.04
C ILE A 66 4.77 -14.74 -10.88
N GLN A 67 5.07 -13.95 -11.91
CA GLN A 67 6.04 -12.87 -11.83
C GLN A 67 5.42 -11.66 -11.09
N THR A 68 6.00 -11.30 -9.95
CA THR A 68 5.44 -10.25 -9.07
C THR A 68 5.53 -8.85 -9.66
N SER A 69 6.46 -8.61 -10.59
CA SER A 69 6.55 -7.36 -11.35
C SER A 69 5.27 -7.05 -12.14
N THR A 70 4.62 -8.08 -12.69
CA THR A 70 3.37 -7.92 -13.45
C THR A 70 2.20 -7.48 -12.56
N LEU A 71 2.25 -7.80 -11.27
CA LEU A 71 1.20 -7.47 -10.31
C LEU A 71 1.24 -6.01 -9.83
N VAL A 72 2.37 -5.30 -9.98
CA VAL A 72 2.49 -3.91 -9.51
C VAL A 72 1.47 -3.01 -10.19
N ILE A 73 1.41 -3.05 -11.52
CA ILE A 73 0.48 -2.20 -12.30
C ILE A 73 -0.98 -2.53 -11.99
N SER A 74 -1.32 -3.82 -11.85
CA SER A 74 -2.69 -4.22 -11.51
C SER A 74 -3.08 -3.76 -10.08
N ASN A 75 -2.14 -3.78 -9.12
CA ASN A 75 -2.35 -3.23 -7.78
C ASN A 75 -2.56 -1.71 -7.82
N LEU A 76 -1.73 -0.99 -8.60
CA LEU A 76 -1.90 0.46 -8.80
C LEU A 76 -3.25 0.80 -9.43
N ARG A 77 -3.74 0.02 -10.40
CA ARG A 77 -5.05 0.22 -11.02
C ARG A 77 -6.20 0.11 -10.01
N ILE A 78 -6.13 -0.85 -9.08
CA ILE A 78 -7.12 -0.99 -7.99
C ILE A 78 -7.13 0.26 -7.12
N ILE A 79 -5.96 0.68 -6.63
CA ILE A 79 -5.85 1.87 -5.78
C ILE A 79 -6.30 3.12 -6.54
N LYS A 80 -5.85 3.30 -7.79
CA LYS A 80 -6.27 4.42 -8.64
C LYS A 80 -7.79 4.47 -8.78
N LYS A 81 -8.45 3.33 -9.09
CA LYS A 81 -9.92 3.26 -9.22
C LYS A 81 -10.63 3.68 -7.92
N ILE A 82 -10.10 3.29 -6.77
CA ILE A 82 -10.68 3.68 -5.47
C ILE A 82 -10.47 5.17 -5.20
N LEU A 83 -9.27 5.69 -5.46
CA LEU A 83 -8.95 7.11 -5.25
C LEU A 83 -9.74 8.02 -6.20
N SER A 84 -10.03 7.59 -7.43
CA SER A 84 -10.84 8.38 -8.38
C SER A 84 -12.27 8.62 -7.92
N ASN A 85 -12.80 7.83 -6.95
CA ASN A 85 -14.10 8.13 -6.32
C ASN A 85 -14.06 9.31 -5.34
N TYR A 86 -12.88 9.78 -4.99
CA TYR A 86 -12.68 10.92 -4.07
C TYR A 86 -12.17 12.15 -4.81
N ILE A 87 -11.39 11.96 -5.88
CA ILE A 87 -10.62 13.00 -6.55
C ILE A 87 -11.25 13.30 -7.91
N LYS A 88 -11.63 14.55 -8.15
CA LYS A 88 -12.15 15.03 -9.47
C LYS A 88 -11.03 15.29 -10.47
N SER A 89 -9.84 15.67 -9.99
CA SER A 89 -8.68 15.97 -10.83
C SER A 89 -8.12 14.71 -11.50
N LYS A 90 -7.35 14.86 -12.58
CA LYS A 90 -6.76 13.77 -13.34
C LYS A 90 -5.74 12.99 -12.52
N ILE A 91 -6.07 11.72 -12.22
CA ILE A 91 -5.17 10.77 -11.55
C ILE A 91 -4.41 9.96 -12.60
N LYS A 92 -3.09 9.88 -12.44
CA LYS A 92 -2.21 9.08 -13.31
C LYS A 92 -1.43 8.04 -12.51
N ILE A 93 -1.15 6.90 -13.14
CA ILE A 93 -0.12 5.97 -12.67
C ILE A 93 1.20 6.46 -13.23
N LYS A 94 2.14 6.79 -12.35
CA LYS A 94 3.54 7.05 -12.70
C LYS A 94 4.33 5.77 -12.42
N ARG A 95 4.72 5.09 -13.49
CA ARG A 95 5.54 3.88 -13.38
C ARG A 95 6.87 4.17 -12.66
N PRO A 96 7.43 3.20 -11.92
CA PRO A 96 6.93 1.82 -11.82
C PRO A 96 5.83 1.62 -10.77
N ASN A 97 5.70 2.48 -9.73
CA ASN A 97 4.97 2.13 -8.51
C ASN A 97 4.21 3.28 -7.84
N ASP A 98 4.00 4.39 -8.51
CA ASP A 98 3.40 5.59 -7.93
C ASP A 98 2.05 5.97 -8.56
N ILE A 99 1.21 6.61 -7.76
CA ILE A 99 0.02 7.32 -8.23
C ILE A 99 0.22 8.82 -7.98
N THR A 100 -0.09 9.60 -9.01
CA THR A 100 0.05 11.06 -8.99
C THR A 100 -1.27 11.76 -9.30
N VAL A 101 -1.45 12.94 -8.73
CA VAL A 101 -2.52 13.90 -9.04
C VAL A 101 -1.84 15.22 -9.39
N ASN A 102 -2.16 15.79 -10.56
CA ASN A 102 -1.52 17.02 -11.05
C ASN A 102 0.02 16.95 -10.96
N LYS A 103 0.60 15.83 -11.40
CA LYS A 103 2.05 15.52 -11.37
C LYS A 103 2.66 15.37 -9.95
N LYS A 104 1.90 15.57 -8.86
CA LYS A 104 2.36 15.41 -7.47
C LYS A 104 2.01 14.01 -6.95
N LYS A 105 2.94 13.34 -6.26
CA LYS A 105 2.74 12.00 -5.72
C LYS A 105 1.78 12.00 -4.53
N ILE A 106 0.79 11.11 -4.58
CA ILE A 106 -0.18 10.90 -3.50
C ILE A 106 -0.10 9.51 -2.89
N CYS A 107 0.35 8.52 -3.66
CA CYS A 107 0.44 7.13 -3.21
C CYS A 107 1.67 6.45 -3.81
N GLY A 108 2.27 5.53 -3.05
CA GLY A 108 3.30 4.61 -3.51
C GLY A 108 3.00 3.19 -3.07
N ILE A 109 3.42 2.23 -3.91
CA ILE A 109 3.29 0.79 -3.64
C ILE A 109 4.67 0.15 -3.66
N LEU A 110 4.94 -0.74 -2.70
CA LEU A 110 6.15 -1.58 -2.66
C LEU A 110 5.74 -3.05 -2.60
N ASN A 111 5.93 -3.77 -3.72
CA ASN A 111 5.77 -5.22 -3.74
C ASN A 111 7.09 -5.89 -3.35
N GLU A 112 7.02 -6.80 -2.39
CA GLU A 112 8.13 -7.67 -2.00
C GLU A 112 7.65 -9.13 -2.00
N THR A 113 8.57 -10.07 -2.16
CA THR A 113 8.28 -11.50 -2.10
C THR A 113 9.06 -12.16 -0.99
N LEU A 114 8.45 -13.16 -0.38
CA LEU A 114 9.08 -14.04 0.59
C LEU A 114 8.79 -15.49 0.23
N PHE A 115 9.85 -16.30 0.15
CA PHE A 115 9.71 -17.75 0.10
C PHE A 115 9.86 -18.29 1.53
N TYR A 116 8.84 -19.03 1.98
CA TYR A 116 8.82 -19.62 3.31
C TYR A 116 8.02 -20.93 3.30
N ASN A 117 8.57 -22.00 3.86
CA ASN A 117 7.96 -23.34 3.90
C ASN A 117 7.41 -23.78 2.53
N ASN A 118 8.24 -23.72 1.48
CA ASN A 118 7.86 -24.05 0.10
C ASN A 118 6.70 -23.23 -0.50
N LEU A 119 6.27 -22.16 0.15
CA LEU A 119 5.24 -21.25 -0.35
C LEU A 119 5.87 -19.93 -0.77
N LYS A 120 5.31 -19.34 -1.84
CA LYS A 120 5.67 -18.00 -2.29
C LYS A 120 4.61 -17.01 -1.80
N PHE A 121 5.03 -16.02 -1.04
CA PHE A 121 4.18 -14.94 -0.55
C PHE A 121 4.45 -13.66 -1.31
N LEU A 122 3.38 -12.92 -1.60
CA LEU A 122 3.44 -11.54 -2.02
C LEU A 122 3.11 -10.64 -0.83
N VAL A 123 3.95 -9.64 -0.59
CA VAL A 123 3.74 -8.57 0.39
C VAL A 123 3.60 -7.27 -0.37
N ILE A 124 2.46 -6.60 -0.23
CA ILE A 124 2.13 -5.35 -0.93
C ILE A 124 2.09 -4.22 0.10
N GLY A 125 3.17 -3.47 0.24
CA GLY A 125 3.21 -2.25 1.03
C GLY A 125 2.53 -1.10 0.29
N ILE A 126 1.65 -0.38 0.97
CA ILE A 126 0.89 0.73 0.41
C ILE A 126 0.99 1.93 1.34
N GLY A 127 1.49 3.05 0.83
CA GLY A 127 1.51 4.34 1.49
C GLY A 127 0.63 5.33 0.75
N ILE A 128 -0.30 5.99 1.46
CA ILE A 128 -1.18 7.02 0.91
C ILE A 128 -1.12 8.27 1.77
N ASN A 129 -0.79 9.40 1.16
CA ASN A 129 -0.86 10.70 1.80
C ASN A 129 -2.33 11.12 1.91
N ILE A 130 -2.87 11.21 3.13
CA ILE A 130 -4.25 11.62 3.38
C ILE A 130 -4.32 13.05 3.87
N VAL A 131 -3.59 13.36 4.94
CA VAL A 131 -3.69 14.65 5.66
C VAL A 131 -2.52 15.56 5.35
N SER A 132 -1.34 15.00 5.16
CA SER A 132 -0.12 15.76 4.91
C SER A 132 0.75 15.09 3.86
N SER A 133 1.52 15.89 3.16
CA SER A 133 2.49 15.45 2.15
C SER A 133 3.90 15.81 2.61
N PRO A 134 4.87 14.88 2.55
CA PRO A 134 6.25 15.21 2.88
C PRO A 134 6.86 16.13 1.81
N ASN A 135 7.69 17.06 2.24
CA ASN A 135 8.56 17.78 1.30
C ASN A 135 9.76 16.88 0.96
N ILE A 136 9.89 16.47 -0.30
CA ILE A 136 10.94 15.56 -0.77
C ILE A 136 11.62 16.25 -1.97
N GLY A 137 12.32 17.36 -1.73
CA GLY A 137 13.12 18.04 -2.76
C GLY A 137 12.49 18.01 -4.15
N ASP A 138 13.15 17.36 -5.10
CA ASP A 138 12.75 17.30 -6.51
C ASP A 138 11.54 16.42 -6.82
N TYR A 139 10.93 15.79 -5.82
CA TYR A 139 9.79 14.90 -6.02
C TYR A 139 8.51 15.48 -5.39
N PRO A 140 7.73 16.28 -6.13
CA PRO A 140 6.56 16.95 -5.58
C PRO A 140 5.52 15.95 -5.09
N THR A 141 4.98 16.21 -3.90
CA THR A 141 3.96 15.39 -3.24
C THR A 141 2.70 16.18 -2.95
N THR A 142 1.58 15.50 -2.78
CA THR A 142 0.30 16.05 -2.36
C THR A 142 -0.44 15.04 -1.47
N ASN A 143 -1.59 15.43 -0.93
CA ASN A 143 -2.41 14.60 -0.07
C ASN A 143 -3.89 14.67 -0.44
N LEU A 144 -4.68 13.71 0.03
CA LEU A 144 -6.10 13.60 -0.31
C LEU A 144 -6.92 14.80 0.16
N ASN A 145 -6.68 15.29 1.36
CA ASN A 145 -7.45 16.40 1.90
C ASN A 145 -7.24 17.68 1.06
N GLU A 146 -5.99 17.92 0.62
CA GLU A 146 -5.64 19.03 -0.27
C GLU A 146 -6.37 18.91 -1.63
N VAL A 147 -6.24 17.79 -2.32
CA VAL A 147 -6.78 17.63 -3.67
C VAL A 147 -8.30 17.44 -3.72
N THR A 148 -8.94 17.12 -2.61
CA THR A 148 -10.41 16.96 -2.52
C THR A 148 -11.09 18.15 -1.85
N ASN A 149 -10.32 19.06 -1.27
CA ASN A 149 -10.79 20.16 -0.41
C ASN A 149 -11.77 19.69 0.67
N ARG A 150 -11.56 18.48 1.23
CA ARG A 150 -12.38 17.89 2.30
C ARG A 150 -11.62 16.85 3.09
N ARG A 151 -12.08 16.59 4.32
CA ARG A 151 -11.49 15.54 5.17
C ARG A 151 -11.87 14.15 4.67
N VAL A 152 -10.88 13.33 4.32
CA VAL A 152 -11.07 11.94 3.89
C VAL A 152 -10.87 10.98 5.07
N SER A 153 -11.85 10.10 5.30
CA SER A 153 -11.77 9.11 6.38
C SER A 153 -10.77 8.00 6.05
N LYS A 154 -9.66 7.96 6.80
CA LYS A 154 -8.62 6.91 6.74
C LYS A 154 -9.22 5.50 6.84
N THR A 155 -10.14 5.29 7.79
CA THR A 155 -10.75 3.98 8.04
C THR A 155 -11.66 3.54 6.89
N LYS A 156 -12.50 4.45 6.36
CA LYS A 156 -13.38 4.14 5.22
C LYS A 156 -12.57 3.83 3.96
N LEU A 157 -11.51 4.60 3.69
CA LEU A 157 -10.60 4.36 2.56
C LEU A 157 -9.89 3.01 2.68
N LEU A 158 -9.29 2.72 3.84
CA LEU A 158 -8.62 1.45 4.12
C LEU A 158 -9.55 0.24 3.89
N ASN A 159 -10.78 0.29 4.44
CA ASN A 159 -11.73 -0.81 4.29
C ASN A 159 -12.15 -1.04 2.84
N LYS A 160 -12.34 0.03 2.04
CA LYS A 160 -12.59 -0.09 0.60
C LYS A 160 -11.43 -0.78 -0.13
N ILE A 161 -10.19 -0.41 0.19
CA ILE A 161 -9.01 -1.00 -0.42
C ILE A 161 -8.89 -2.48 -0.04
N ILE A 162 -9.01 -2.81 1.25
CA ILE A 162 -8.95 -4.21 1.73
C ILE A 162 -10.00 -5.07 1.01
N LYS A 163 -11.25 -4.59 0.91
CA LYS A 163 -12.32 -5.31 0.21
C LYS A 163 -11.98 -5.57 -1.26
N ALA A 164 -11.41 -4.60 -1.96
CA ALA A 164 -11.03 -4.77 -3.37
C ALA A 164 -9.87 -5.78 -3.53
N PHE A 165 -8.89 -5.76 -2.62
CA PHE A 165 -7.82 -6.76 -2.63
C PHE A 165 -8.31 -8.15 -2.22
N ASP A 166 -9.23 -8.27 -1.29
CA ASP A 166 -9.83 -9.57 -0.92
C ASP A 166 -10.51 -10.26 -2.12
N ILE A 167 -11.20 -9.48 -2.95
CA ILE A 167 -11.77 -9.97 -4.20
C ILE A 167 -10.65 -10.42 -5.17
N LYS A 168 -9.62 -9.58 -5.38
CA LYS A 168 -8.51 -9.91 -6.27
C LYS A 168 -7.76 -11.17 -5.84
N ILE A 169 -7.52 -11.34 -4.54
CA ILE A 169 -6.78 -12.51 -4.01
C ILE A 169 -7.51 -13.80 -4.35
N LYS A 170 -8.84 -13.84 -4.29
CA LYS A 170 -9.64 -15.00 -4.68
C LYS A 170 -9.42 -15.46 -6.12
N TRP A 171 -9.02 -14.55 -7.01
CA TRP A 171 -8.71 -14.84 -8.41
C TRP A 171 -7.24 -15.24 -8.65
N LEU A 172 -6.37 -15.08 -7.64
CA LEU A 172 -4.94 -15.38 -7.73
C LEU A 172 -4.57 -16.70 -7.01
N LEU A 173 -5.48 -17.25 -6.23
CA LEU A 173 -5.37 -18.55 -5.53
C LEU A 173 -5.95 -19.66 -6.37
#